data_8542b1ab35060bc408e5d1780b3211ad
#
_entry.id   8542b1ab35060bc408e5d1780b3211ad
#
_cell.length_a   1.000
_cell.length_b   1.000
_cell.length_c   1.000
_cell.angle_alpha   90.00
_cell.angle_beta   90.00
_cell.angle_gamma   90.00
#
_symmetry.space_group_name_H-M   'P 1'
#
loop_
_entity.id
_entity.type
_entity.pdbx_description
1 polymer ?
#
loop_
_entity_poly.entity_id
_entity_poly.type
_entity_poly.pdbx_seq_one_letter_code
_entity_poly.pdbx_strand_id
1 'polypeptide(L)'
;MKRKLLISSGIIAILAIAATIVYAAGRDDDLAQLRAATDSFHDIEAVKAANYSLVPDLDYCFNNPGVGGMGYHYIDAARLDTTLDPLKPEAIVYASDKNGKLKLVAVEYIVPADKWDAQHSGELPMVLGQHLHLNKDLGVYVLHAWIWQKNPSGVFEDWNPKVSCL
;
A
#
# COMPACT_ATOMS: atom_id res chain seq x y z
N MET A 1 -17.77 -58.20 10.30
CA MET A 1 -18.37 -56.91 9.88
C MET A 1 -17.45 -55.75 10.30
N LYS A 2 -16.70 -55.16 9.33
CA LYS A 2 -15.80 -54.02 9.61
C LYS A 2 -16.55 -52.74 9.31
N ARG A 3 -16.93 -51.97 10.35
CA ARG A 3 -17.47 -50.60 10.16
C ARG A 3 -16.31 -49.67 9.77
N LYS A 4 -16.31 -49.17 8.54
CA LYS A 4 -15.42 -48.07 8.11
C LYS A 4 -15.97 -46.78 8.70
N LEU A 5 -15.16 -46.12 9.50
CA LEU A 5 -15.42 -44.81 10.06
C LEU A 5 -15.25 -43.79 8.92
N LEU A 6 -16.34 -43.21 8.47
CA LEU A 6 -16.32 -42.03 7.58
C LEU A 6 -16.22 -40.78 8.47
N ILE A 7 -15.01 -40.39 8.80
CA ILE A 7 -14.76 -39.13 9.50
C ILE A 7 -14.26 -38.11 8.47
N SER A 8 -15.18 -37.27 8.05
CA SER A 8 -15.10 -35.80 8.19
C SER A 8 -14.24 -35.06 7.19
N SER A 9 -14.68 -34.99 5.92
CA SER A 9 -14.29 -33.91 5.03
C SER A 9 -14.91 -32.53 5.38
N GLY A 10 -15.92 -32.54 6.27
CA GLY A 10 -16.63 -31.31 6.68
C GLY A 10 -15.89 -30.40 7.65
N ILE A 11 -15.06 -30.97 8.55
CA ILE A 11 -14.37 -30.17 9.59
C ILE A 11 -13.24 -29.34 9.02
N ILE A 12 -12.53 -29.84 8.01
CA ILE A 12 -11.41 -29.11 7.38
C ILE A 12 -11.92 -27.89 6.58
N ALA A 13 -13.07 -28.04 5.91
CA ALA A 13 -13.67 -26.92 5.16
C ALA A 13 -14.15 -25.79 6.09
N ILE A 14 -14.73 -26.10 7.24
CA ILE A 14 -15.21 -25.10 8.21
C ILE A 14 -14.04 -24.34 8.84
N LEU A 15 -12.94 -25.00 9.16
CA LEU A 15 -11.73 -24.35 9.70
C LEU A 15 -11.06 -23.42 8.69
N ALA A 16 -11.01 -23.78 7.40
CA ALA A 16 -10.45 -22.93 6.35
C ALA A 16 -11.30 -21.69 6.12
N ILE A 17 -12.64 -21.79 6.13
CA ILE A 17 -13.54 -20.65 5.98
C ILE A 17 -13.43 -19.70 7.18
N ALA A 18 -13.36 -20.22 8.40
CA ALA A 18 -13.20 -19.40 9.60
C ALA A 18 -11.86 -18.61 9.57
N ALA A 19 -10.76 -19.24 9.18
CA ALA A 19 -9.46 -18.58 9.06
C ALA A 19 -9.46 -17.46 8.02
N THR A 20 -10.09 -17.65 6.87
CA THR A 20 -10.20 -16.61 5.84
C THR A 20 -11.06 -15.42 6.27
N ILE A 21 -12.13 -15.64 7.01
CA ILE A 21 -12.98 -14.58 7.54
C ILE A 21 -12.23 -13.74 8.57
N VAL A 22 -11.50 -14.36 9.49
CA VAL A 22 -10.70 -13.66 10.51
C VAL A 22 -9.58 -12.85 9.88
N TYR A 23 -8.89 -13.39 8.89
CA TYR A 23 -7.83 -12.68 8.18
C TYR A 23 -8.36 -11.48 7.39
N ALA A 24 -9.49 -11.61 6.71
CA ALA A 24 -10.12 -10.50 5.98
C ALA A 24 -10.60 -9.40 6.92
N ALA A 25 -11.21 -9.74 8.06
CA ALA A 25 -11.67 -8.78 9.07
C ALA A 25 -10.50 -8.01 9.69
N GLY A 26 -9.36 -8.68 9.98
CA GLY A 26 -8.16 -8.01 10.49
C GLY A 26 -7.59 -7.00 9.49
N ARG A 27 -7.52 -7.36 8.21
CA ARG A 27 -7.04 -6.44 7.16
C ARG A 27 -7.93 -5.22 6.96
N ASP A 28 -9.25 -5.40 7.03
CA ASP A 28 -10.18 -4.27 6.89
C ASP A 28 -10.06 -3.29 8.07
N ASP A 29 -9.77 -3.80 9.28
CA ASP A 29 -9.48 -2.99 10.46
C ASP A 29 -8.15 -2.22 10.30
N ASP A 30 -7.07 -2.85 9.84
CA ASP A 30 -5.79 -2.21 9.56
C ASP A 30 -5.93 -1.06 8.55
N LEU A 31 -6.66 -1.28 7.45
CA LEU A 31 -6.93 -0.24 6.46
C LEU A 31 -7.81 0.88 7.01
N ALA A 32 -8.74 0.58 7.93
CA ALA A 32 -9.55 1.60 8.59
C ALA A 32 -8.71 2.46 9.55
N GLN A 33 -7.80 1.86 10.30
CA GLN A 33 -6.84 2.57 11.16
C GLN A 33 -5.90 3.45 10.33
N LEU A 34 -5.39 2.95 9.21
CA LEU A 34 -4.54 3.73 8.30
C LEU A 34 -5.30 4.93 7.70
N ARG A 35 -6.58 4.76 7.32
CA ARG A 35 -7.42 5.91 6.90
C ARG A 35 -7.53 6.94 8.02
N ALA A 36 -7.83 6.52 9.23
CA ALA A 36 -7.94 7.44 10.37
C ALA A 36 -6.62 8.19 10.63
N ALA A 37 -5.48 7.52 10.52
CA ALA A 37 -4.15 8.11 10.72
C ALA A 37 -3.77 9.11 9.62
N THR A 38 -4.34 8.98 8.40
CA THR A 38 -4.03 9.83 7.24
C THR A 38 -5.15 10.78 6.85
N ASP A 39 -6.25 10.84 7.60
CA ASP A 39 -7.43 11.67 7.29
C ASP A 39 -7.11 13.17 7.18
N SER A 40 -6.26 13.69 8.06
CA SER A 40 -5.80 15.09 8.00
C SER A 40 -5.08 15.46 6.69
N PHE A 41 -4.55 14.48 5.99
CA PHE A 41 -3.81 14.66 4.74
C PHE A 41 -4.70 14.92 3.51
N HIS A 42 -6.01 15.02 3.67
CA HIS A 42 -6.86 15.67 2.67
C HIS A 42 -6.52 17.15 2.49
N ASP A 43 -5.88 17.78 3.49
CA ASP A 43 -5.28 19.10 3.39
C ASP A 43 -3.79 18.97 3.04
N ILE A 44 -3.40 19.50 1.89
CA ILE A 44 -2.01 19.47 1.42
C ILE A 44 -1.04 20.23 2.33
N GLU A 45 -1.53 21.24 3.07
CA GLU A 45 -0.71 22.00 4.02
C GLU A 45 -0.41 21.15 5.27
N ALA A 46 -1.33 20.27 5.68
CA ALA A 46 -1.07 19.31 6.75
C ALA A 46 0.02 18.30 6.35
N VAL A 47 0.06 17.88 5.08
CA VAL A 47 1.10 17.00 4.55
C VAL A 47 2.47 17.67 4.60
N LYS A 48 2.56 18.91 4.15
CA LYS A 48 3.80 19.70 4.19
C LYS A 48 4.26 19.96 5.64
N ALA A 49 3.32 20.26 6.54
CA ALA A 49 3.60 20.44 7.97
C ALA A 49 4.11 19.16 8.64
N ALA A 50 3.72 17.99 8.10
CA ALA A 50 4.21 16.69 8.53
C ALA A 50 5.52 16.23 7.83
N ASN A 51 6.22 17.15 7.16
CA ASN A 51 7.50 16.97 6.45
C ASN A 51 7.44 16.12 5.17
N TYR A 52 6.26 15.86 4.63
CA TYR A 52 6.14 15.24 3.30
C TYR A 52 6.31 16.30 2.21
N SER A 53 7.10 16.00 1.19
CA SER A 53 7.34 16.90 0.06
C SER A 53 7.53 16.13 -1.24
N LEU A 54 7.34 16.80 -2.36
CA LEU A 54 7.79 16.30 -3.66
C LEU A 54 9.31 16.27 -3.67
N VAL A 55 9.89 15.18 -4.16
CA VAL A 55 11.34 15.00 -4.26
C VAL A 55 11.77 15.45 -5.66
N PRO A 56 12.84 16.24 -5.79
CA PRO A 56 13.40 16.60 -7.10
C PRO A 56 13.60 15.36 -7.98
N ASP A 57 13.36 15.49 -9.28
CA ASP A 57 13.40 14.43 -10.29
C ASP A 57 12.28 13.36 -10.18
N LEU A 58 11.46 13.40 -9.12
CA LEU A 58 10.27 12.55 -8.93
C LEU A 58 9.00 13.39 -8.70
N ASP A 59 9.04 14.70 -8.98
CA ASP A 59 7.98 15.69 -8.75
C ASP A 59 6.93 15.73 -9.88
N TYR A 60 6.73 14.59 -10.52
CA TYR A 60 5.74 14.41 -11.59
C TYR A 60 4.69 13.36 -11.24
N CYS A 61 3.60 13.38 -12.00
CA CYS A 61 2.56 12.35 -11.88
C CYS A 61 3.02 11.07 -12.58
N PHE A 62 3.21 10.00 -11.83
CA PHE A 62 3.58 8.71 -12.40
C PHE A 62 2.43 8.10 -13.18
N ASN A 63 2.68 7.74 -14.43
CA ASN A 63 1.67 7.18 -15.34
C ASN A 63 2.23 6.02 -16.17
N ASN A 64 1.43 4.97 -16.32
CA ASN A 64 1.72 3.85 -17.20
C ASN A 64 0.66 3.85 -18.32
N PRO A 65 1.01 4.25 -19.55
CA PRO A 65 0.07 4.35 -20.64
C PRO A 65 -0.69 3.04 -20.91
N GLY A 66 -2.02 3.10 -20.93
CA GLY A 66 -2.90 1.96 -21.14
C GLY A 66 -3.17 1.12 -19.88
N VAL A 67 -2.51 1.39 -18.76
CA VAL A 67 -2.72 0.71 -17.47
C VAL A 67 -3.39 1.62 -16.45
N GLY A 68 -2.82 2.82 -16.23
CA GLY A 68 -3.33 3.79 -15.27
C GLY A 68 -2.23 4.66 -14.69
N GLY A 69 -2.57 5.48 -13.71
CA GLY A 69 -1.63 6.32 -12.98
C GLY A 69 -1.42 5.87 -11.54
N MET A 70 -0.32 6.30 -10.95
CA MET A 70 -0.10 6.29 -9.51
C MET A 70 -0.46 7.65 -8.90
N GLY A 71 0.00 8.74 -9.51
CA GLY A 71 -0.16 10.10 -9.01
C GLY A 71 1.17 10.75 -8.64
N TYR A 72 1.08 11.80 -7.83
CA TYR A 72 2.21 12.54 -7.25
C TYR A 72 2.52 11.99 -5.85
N HIS A 73 3.79 11.68 -5.58
CA HIS A 73 4.24 11.13 -4.31
C HIS A 73 4.89 12.22 -3.45
N TYR A 74 4.23 12.60 -2.37
CA TYR A 74 4.81 13.43 -1.33
C TYR A 74 5.49 12.53 -0.32
N ILE A 75 6.81 12.60 -0.23
CA ILE A 75 7.66 11.66 0.52
C ILE A 75 8.22 12.34 1.76
N ASP A 76 8.16 11.67 2.91
CA ASP A 76 8.96 12.02 4.08
C ASP A 76 10.32 11.32 3.99
N ALA A 77 11.33 12.04 3.52
CA ALA A 77 12.67 11.49 3.32
C ALA A 77 13.34 10.98 4.61
N ALA A 78 12.90 11.46 5.78
CA ALA A 78 13.43 11.01 7.06
C ALA A 78 12.95 9.59 7.43
N ARG A 79 11.88 9.09 6.77
CA ARG A 79 11.34 7.74 6.94
C ARG A 79 11.92 6.72 5.96
N LEU A 80 12.76 7.13 5.01
CA LEU A 80 13.38 6.20 4.06
C LEU A 80 14.50 5.39 4.75
N ASP A 81 14.06 4.50 5.63
CA ASP A 81 14.90 3.57 6.40
C ASP A 81 14.38 2.12 6.28
N THR A 82 14.71 1.24 7.21
CA THR A 82 14.24 -0.15 7.23
C THR A 82 13.11 -0.40 8.23
N THR A 83 12.51 0.67 8.76
CA THR A 83 11.40 0.58 9.71
C THR A 83 10.09 0.82 8.98
N LEU A 84 9.15 -0.12 9.07
CA LEU A 84 7.79 0.02 8.52
C LEU A 84 6.79 0.21 9.66
N ASP A 85 6.09 1.34 9.68
CA ASP A 85 4.97 1.61 10.58
C ASP A 85 3.68 1.63 9.75
N PRO A 86 2.73 0.70 9.96
CA PRO A 86 1.51 0.64 9.16
C PRO A 86 0.65 1.91 9.22
N LEU A 87 0.84 2.76 10.23
CA LEU A 87 0.09 4.01 10.38
C LEU A 87 0.86 5.26 9.92
N LYS A 88 2.12 5.10 9.50
CA LYS A 88 3.00 6.20 9.09
C LYS A 88 3.73 5.86 7.80
N PRO A 89 3.02 5.81 6.67
CA PRO A 89 3.62 5.50 5.38
C PRO A 89 4.71 6.50 5.00
N GLU A 90 5.67 6.08 4.18
CA GLU A 90 6.77 6.91 3.71
C GLU A 90 6.31 7.92 2.66
N ALA A 91 5.21 7.65 1.94
CA ALA A 91 4.66 8.59 0.97
C ALA A 91 3.14 8.71 1.07
N ILE A 92 2.66 9.93 0.80
CA ILE A 92 1.26 10.29 0.63
C ILE A 92 1.04 10.58 -0.85
N VAL A 93 0.06 9.91 -1.47
CA VAL A 93 -0.14 9.94 -2.92
C VAL A 93 -1.37 10.75 -3.29
N TYR A 94 -1.17 11.69 -4.22
CA TYR A 94 -2.23 12.55 -4.75
C TYR A 94 -2.41 12.38 -6.25
N ALA A 95 -3.65 12.51 -6.70
CA ALA A 95 -3.96 12.62 -8.12
C ALA A 95 -4.77 13.89 -8.40
N SER A 96 -4.63 14.43 -9.59
CA SER A 96 -5.44 15.56 -10.04
C SER A 96 -6.86 15.10 -10.35
N ASP A 97 -7.85 15.85 -9.89
CA ASP A 97 -9.22 15.71 -10.39
C ASP A 97 -9.36 16.42 -11.76
N LYS A 98 -10.55 16.33 -12.36
CA LYS A 98 -10.85 16.96 -13.66
C LYS A 98 -10.65 18.47 -13.72
N ASN A 99 -10.52 19.13 -12.58
CA ASN A 99 -10.28 20.58 -12.48
C ASN A 99 -8.81 20.88 -12.14
N GLY A 100 -7.93 19.90 -12.14
CA GLY A 100 -6.53 20.02 -11.76
C GLY A 100 -6.27 20.11 -10.25
N LYS A 101 -7.30 19.96 -9.41
CA LYS A 101 -7.14 19.99 -7.96
C LYS A 101 -6.60 18.65 -7.46
N LEU A 102 -5.54 18.68 -6.66
CA LEU A 102 -5.00 17.49 -6.01
C LEU A 102 -5.99 16.90 -5.00
N LYS A 103 -6.15 15.58 -5.07
CA LYS A 103 -6.96 14.77 -4.17
C LYS A 103 -6.10 13.64 -3.61
N LEU A 104 -6.17 13.43 -2.32
CA LEU A 104 -5.57 12.26 -1.67
C LEU A 104 -6.21 10.99 -2.23
N VAL A 105 -5.40 10.07 -2.71
CA VAL A 105 -5.88 8.84 -3.37
C VAL A 105 -5.34 7.57 -2.73
N ALA A 106 -4.08 7.59 -2.30
CA ALA A 106 -3.39 6.43 -1.75
C ALA A 106 -2.29 6.85 -0.77
N VAL A 107 -1.67 5.87 -0.17
CA VAL A 107 -0.37 5.99 0.49
C VAL A 107 0.58 4.96 -0.11
N GLU A 108 1.90 5.14 0.10
CA GLU A 108 2.90 4.18 -0.32
C GLU A 108 3.91 3.95 0.79
N TYR A 109 4.23 2.68 1.02
CA TYR A 109 5.35 2.26 1.87
C TYR A 109 6.57 2.07 1.01
N ILE A 110 7.72 2.61 1.47
CA ILE A 110 8.96 2.64 0.68
C ILE A 110 10.14 2.28 1.59
N VAL A 111 10.89 1.25 1.19
CA VAL A 111 12.10 0.83 1.91
C VAL A 111 13.28 0.79 0.92
N PRO A 112 14.42 1.48 1.21
CA PRO A 112 15.62 1.36 0.40
C PRO A 112 16.11 -0.10 0.36
N ALA A 113 16.22 -0.68 -0.86
CA ALA A 113 16.47 -2.10 -1.03
C ALA A 113 17.87 -2.51 -0.54
N ASP A 114 18.88 -1.68 -0.79
CA ASP A 114 20.25 -1.90 -0.33
C ASP A 114 20.36 -1.98 1.20
N LYS A 115 19.65 -1.09 1.90
CA LYS A 115 19.61 -1.07 3.37
C LYS A 115 18.87 -2.29 3.94
N TRP A 116 17.73 -2.64 3.32
CA TRP A 116 16.94 -3.79 3.75
C TRP A 116 17.72 -5.09 3.57
N ASP A 117 18.24 -5.34 2.37
CA ASP A 117 18.94 -6.57 2.01
C ASP A 117 20.22 -6.78 2.83
N ALA A 118 20.88 -5.69 3.23
CA ALA A 118 22.04 -5.76 4.13
C ALA A 118 21.69 -6.27 5.54
N GLN A 119 20.44 -6.13 5.98
CA GLN A 119 19.98 -6.48 7.33
C GLN A 119 19.12 -7.75 7.35
N HIS A 120 18.44 -8.09 6.23
CA HIS A 120 17.41 -9.13 6.15
C HIS A 120 17.71 -10.06 4.98
N SER A 121 18.59 -11.03 5.19
CA SER A 121 19.06 -11.94 4.14
C SER A 121 17.92 -12.74 3.50
N GLY A 122 17.46 -12.31 2.31
CA GLY A 122 16.46 -13.01 1.50
C GLY A 122 15.01 -12.87 1.97
N GLU A 123 14.73 -12.06 3.00
CA GLU A 123 13.37 -11.77 3.45
C GLU A 123 12.87 -10.47 2.81
N LEU A 124 11.65 -10.49 2.28
CA LEU A 124 11.02 -9.27 1.76
C LEU A 124 10.39 -8.46 2.90
N PRO A 125 10.46 -7.11 2.85
CA PRO A 125 9.74 -6.29 3.81
C PRO A 125 8.23 -6.53 3.70
N MET A 126 7.54 -6.43 4.84
CA MET A 126 6.10 -6.69 4.93
C MET A 126 5.41 -5.64 5.79
N VAL A 127 4.27 -5.13 5.32
CA VAL A 127 3.36 -4.24 6.07
C VAL A 127 1.91 -4.54 5.66
N LEU A 128 0.94 -4.32 6.54
CA LEU A 128 -0.48 -4.61 6.30
C LEU A 128 -0.74 -6.05 5.81
N GLY A 129 0.09 -7.01 6.25
CA GLY A 129 0.02 -8.40 5.81
C GLY A 129 0.39 -8.64 4.34
N GLN A 130 1.07 -7.68 3.68
CA GLN A 130 1.53 -7.76 2.30
C GLN A 130 3.04 -7.60 2.23
N HIS A 131 3.69 -8.38 1.36
CA HIS A 131 5.09 -8.15 1.02
C HIS A 131 5.21 -6.96 0.07
N LEU A 132 6.20 -6.11 0.32
CA LEU A 132 6.62 -5.11 -0.64
C LEU A 132 7.33 -5.79 -1.81
N HIS A 133 7.23 -5.21 -2.99
CA HIS A 133 7.95 -5.71 -4.18
C HIS A 133 9.05 -4.73 -4.60
N LEU A 134 10.08 -5.25 -5.26
CA LEU A 134 11.24 -4.46 -5.67
C LEU A 134 10.93 -3.62 -6.91
N ASN A 135 11.01 -2.31 -6.79
CA ASN A 135 11.15 -1.38 -7.90
C ASN A 135 12.65 -1.24 -8.22
N LYS A 136 13.10 -1.92 -9.28
CA LYS A 136 14.52 -1.98 -9.65
C LYS A 136 15.06 -0.66 -10.15
N ASP A 137 14.22 0.15 -10.79
CA ASP A 137 14.63 1.43 -11.39
C ASP A 137 14.97 2.46 -10.30
N LEU A 138 14.26 2.42 -9.19
CA LEU A 138 14.46 3.30 -8.04
C LEU A 138 15.30 2.66 -6.92
N GLY A 139 15.56 1.35 -6.97
CA GLY A 139 16.30 0.63 -5.93
C GLY A 139 15.58 0.57 -4.58
N VAL A 140 14.28 0.49 -4.57
CA VAL A 140 13.42 0.47 -3.38
C VAL A 140 12.44 -0.70 -3.42
N TYR A 141 12.06 -1.20 -2.25
CA TYR A 141 10.86 -2.02 -2.08
C TYR A 141 9.67 -1.11 -1.85
N VAL A 142 8.55 -1.37 -2.52
CA VAL A 142 7.35 -0.53 -2.48
C VAL A 142 6.06 -1.33 -2.27
N LEU A 143 5.06 -0.68 -1.68
CA LEU A 143 3.69 -1.17 -1.60
C LEU A 143 2.72 0.01 -1.58
N HIS A 144 1.88 0.13 -2.62
CA HIS A 144 0.75 1.06 -2.61
C HIS A 144 -0.40 0.54 -1.76
N ALA A 145 -1.14 1.46 -1.12
CA ALA A 145 -2.41 1.16 -0.48
C ALA A 145 -3.45 2.21 -0.90
N TRP A 146 -4.36 1.82 -1.81
CA TRP A 146 -5.43 2.67 -2.36
C TRP A 146 -6.59 2.78 -1.38
N ILE A 147 -6.39 3.52 -0.32
CA ILE A 147 -7.36 3.63 0.78
C ILE A 147 -8.36 4.76 0.59
N TRP A 148 -8.07 5.76 -0.27
CA TRP A 148 -8.90 6.93 -0.50
C TRP A 148 -9.60 6.94 -1.86
N GLN A 149 -9.00 6.30 -2.87
CA GLN A 149 -9.62 6.09 -4.18
C GLN A 149 -9.64 4.60 -4.52
N LYS A 150 -10.85 4.06 -4.78
CA LYS A 150 -10.98 2.64 -5.14
C LYS A 150 -10.17 2.34 -6.40
N ASN A 151 -9.26 1.37 -6.30
CA ASN A 151 -8.55 0.78 -7.42
C ASN A 151 -9.28 -0.50 -7.87
N PRO A 152 -9.84 -0.56 -9.10
CA PRO A 152 -10.52 -1.76 -9.58
C PRO A 152 -9.56 -2.95 -9.79
N SER A 153 -8.25 -2.69 -9.98
CA SER A 153 -7.24 -3.74 -10.13
C SER A 153 -6.88 -4.42 -8.79
N GLY A 154 -7.02 -3.71 -7.68
CA GLY A 154 -6.72 -4.20 -6.33
C GLY A 154 -6.30 -3.08 -5.39
N VAL A 155 -6.50 -3.27 -4.08
CA VAL A 155 -6.16 -2.24 -3.09
C VAL A 155 -4.65 -2.03 -2.96
N PHE A 156 -3.84 -3.03 -3.29
CA PHE A 156 -2.38 -3.00 -3.20
C PHE A 156 -1.66 -3.01 -4.56
N GLU A 157 -2.41 -2.83 -5.65
CA GLU A 157 -1.81 -2.74 -6.99
C GLU A 157 -1.19 -1.36 -7.23
N ASP A 158 -0.06 -1.31 -7.95
CA ASP A 158 0.66 -0.07 -8.19
C ASP A 158 -0.16 0.93 -9.01
N TRP A 159 -0.77 0.46 -10.09
CA TRP A 159 -1.43 1.30 -11.07
C TRP A 159 -2.94 1.29 -10.88
N ASN A 160 -3.55 2.46 -10.88
CA ASN A 160 -5.00 2.60 -10.80
C ASN A 160 -5.53 3.16 -12.13
N PRO A 161 -6.35 2.38 -12.88
CA PRO A 161 -6.91 2.85 -14.14
C PRO A 161 -7.87 4.03 -14.01
N LYS A 162 -8.26 4.41 -12.79
CA LYS A 162 -9.06 5.60 -12.49
C LYS A 162 -8.23 6.85 -12.20
N VAL A 163 -6.90 6.72 -12.14
CA VAL A 163 -5.98 7.84 -11.99
C VAL A 163 -5.44 8.21 -13.36
N SER A 164 -5.54 9.49 -13.70
CA SER A 164 -5.01 10.07 -14.92
C SER A 164 -4.02 11.17 -14.57
N CYS A 165 -2.86 11.15 -15.22
CA CYS A 165 -1.85 12.20 -15.16
C CYS A 165 -2.01 13.12 -16.39
N LEU A 166 -3.04 13.94 -16.40
CA LEU A 166 -3.32 14.91 -17.48
C LEU A 166 -2.58 16.23 -17.22
#